data_187a8e798f951fc3bf98a0440e9d3c49
#
_entry.id   187a8e798f951fc3bf98a0440e9d3c49
#
_cell.length_a   1.000
_cell.length_b   1.000
_cell.length_c   1.000
_cell.angle_alpha   90.00
_cell.angle_beta   90.00
_cell.angle_gamma   90.00
#
_symmetry.space_group_name_H-M   'P 1'
#
loop_
_entity.id
_entity.type
_entity.pdbx_description
1 polymer ?
#
loop_
_entity_poly.entity_id
_entity_poly.type
_entity_poly.pdbx_seq_one_letter_code
_entity_poly.pdbx_strand_id
1 'polypeptide(L)'
;HYALDCQWESNINCESMIVIDDLADRHHKCSLLIDQSLKNTKLNYENLVDGNFDFIGGNLVILREEFSKERTWKAHGSGKVLICMGGADPKSYTKRILENIILNHEKCSSAQDVIEINAIVGSACTDYDDLKSLAHTDKLKVSILFNPENISQLMLQSDLCILSCGTMILEACALGVPSIGLAVADNQKSTAEFLARSGAIELYDFNNEKFLSIYKVILDFINNPKRLSLCSKKLKTMVSSDATEIIARRLCEF
;
A
#
# COMPACT_ATOMS: atom_id res chain seq x y z
N HIS A 1 11.33 -3.09 14.60
CA HIS A 1 11.15 -4.54 14.42
C HIS A 1 10.10 -5.05 15.40
N TYR A 2 9.14 -5.82 14.96
CA TYR A 2 7.96 -6.27 15.76
C TYR A 2 8.25 -7.13 16.99
N ALA A 3 9.49 -7.59 17.17
CA ALA A 3 9.92 -8.32 18.36
C ALA A 3 10.68 -7.45 19.38
N LEU A 4 10.92 -6.15 19.09
CA LEU A 4 11.57 -5.24 20.00
C LEU A 4 10.53 -4.55 20.90
N ASP A 5 10.82 -4.50 22.20
CA ASP A 5 9.98 -3.96 23.24
C ASP A 5 10.78 -3.16 24.27
N CYS A 6 10.12 -2.66 25.30
CA CYS A 6 10.75 -1.87 26.36
C CYS A 6 11.87 -2.62 27.09
N GLN A 7 11.88 -3.96 27.15
CA GLN A 7 12.96 -4.74 27.80
C GLN A 7 14.24 -4.64 26.95
N TRP A 8 14.11 -4.80 25.64
CA TRP A 8 15.24 -4.64 24.72
C TRP A 8 15.73 -3.20 24.69
N GLU A 9 14.83 -2.24 24.57
CA GLU A 9 15.10 -0.80 24.50
C GLU A 9 15.82 -0.29 25.75
N SER A 10 15.45 -0.83 26.94
CA SER A 10 16.08 -0.47 28.22
C SER A 10 17.56 -0.87 28.33
N ASN A 11 18.04 -1.77 27.49
CA ASN A 11 19.46 -2.16 27.45
C ASN A 11 20.31 -1.22 26.58
N ILE A 12 19.70 -0.28 25.88
CA ILE A 12 20.41 0.71 25.06
C ILE A 12 20.69 1.94 25.92
N ASN A 13 21.98 2.28 26.04
CA ASN A 13 22.40 3.51 26.72
C ASN A 13 22.44 4.66 25.71
N CYS A 14 21.42 5.50 25.71
CA CYS A 14 21.30 6.70 24.87
C CYS A 14 20.58 7.82 25.61
N GLU A 15 20.81 9.07 25.22
CA GLU A 15 20.12 10.24 25.79
C GLU A 15 18.66 10.30 25.39
N SER A 16 18.36 9.98 24.13
CA SER A 16 17.02 9.96 23.55
C SER A 16 16.80 8.71 22.71
N MET A 17 15.64 8.07 22.87
CA MET A 17 15.22 6.90 22.11
C MET A 17 14.03 7.28 21.21
N ILE A 18 14.15 6.96 19.93
CA ILE A 18 13.06 7.11 18.96
C ILE A 18 12.61 5.72 18.53
N VAL A 19 11.31 5.46 18.64
CA VAL A 19 10.69 4.19 18.26
C VAL A 19 9.74 4.40 17.09
N ILE A 20 9.82 3.53 16.08
CA ILE A 20 8.84 3.44 15.00
C ILE A 20 8.01 2.20 15.26
N ASP A 21 6.70 2.37 15.46
CA ASP A 21 5.73 1.30 15.65
C ASP A 21 4.48 1.56 14.80
N ASP A 22 3.64 0.53 14.61
CA ASP A 22 2.38 0.61 13.85
C ASP A 22 1.30 -0.33 14.42
N LEU A 23 1.60 -1.04 15.52
CA LEU A 23 0.70 -2.01 16.11
C LEU A 23 0.00 -1.51 17.36
N ALA A 24 0.67 -0.73 18.21
CA ALA A 24 0.21 -0.31 19.55
C ALA A 24 -0.22 -1.52 20.41
N ASP A 25 0.63 -2.56 20.45
CA ASP A 25 0.33 -3.84 21.10
C ASP A 25 1.35 -4.25 22.18
N ARG A 26 2.42 -3.46 22.39
CA ARG A 26 3.49 -3.75 23.35
C ARG A 26 4.06 -2.50 23.97
N HIS A 27 4.72 -2.68 25.12
CA HIS A 27 5.37 -1.57 25.83
C HIS A 27 6.65 -1.12 25.15
N HIS A 28 6.87 0.20 25.16
CA HIS A 28 8.05 0.87 24.65
C HIS A 28 8.67 1.81 25.68
N LYS A 29 10.00 1.98 25.60
CA LYS A 29 10.74 3.00 26.33
C LYS A 29 11.33 3.98 25.33
N CYS A 30 10.64 5.08 25.09
CA CYS A 30 11.07 6.06 24.11
C CYS A 30 10.73 7.50 24.52
N SER A 31 11.44 8.45 23.97
CA SER A 31 11.17 9.89 24.10
C SER A 31 10.29 10.40 22.94
N LEU A 32 10.36 9.74 21.78
CA LEU A 32 9.53 9.99 20.61
C LEU A 32 9.05 8.69 20.00
N LEU A 33 7.75 8.58 19.74
CA LEU A 33 7.14 7.47 19.03
C LEU A 33 6.57 7.94 17.70
N ILE A 34 6.92 7.23 16.62
CA ILE A 34 6.41 7.49 15.26
C ILE A 34 5.54 6.31 14.85
N ASP A 35 4.25 6.56 14.63
CA ASP A 35 3.29 5.54 14.17
C ASP A 35 3.00 5.69 12.68
N GLN A 36 3.09 4.57 11.96
CA GLN A 36 2.90 4.50 10.50
C GLN A 36 1.53 3.94 10.10
N SER A 37 0.62 3.70 11.06
CA SER A 37 -0.63 2.96 10.81
C SER A 37 -1.79 3.81 10.28
N LEU A 38 -1.66 5.13 10.22
CA LEU A 38 -2.70 6.12 9.91
C LEU A 38 -3.84 6.23 10.93
N LYS A 39 -4.11 5.20 11.71
CA LYS A 39 -5.29 5.10 12.60
C LYS A 39 -5.00 5.42 14.05
N ASN A 40 -3.78 5.14 14.51
CA ASN A 40 -3.43 5.31 15.90
C ASN A 40 -3.15 6.78 16.22
N THR A 41 -3.42 7.13 17.46
CA THR A 41 -3.17 8.45 18.05
C THR A 41 -2.28 8.28 19.27
N LYS A 42 -1.82 9.37 19.87
CA LYS A 42 -1.05 9.33 21.12
C LYS A 42 -1.77 8.53 22.21
N LEU A 43 -3.10 8.61 22.28
CA LEU A 43 -3.92 7.89 23.27
C LEU A 43 -3.76 6.36 23.22
N ASN A 44 -3.48 5.79 22.04
CA ASN A 44 -3.26 4.36 21.91
C ASN A 44 -1.98 3.90 22.62
N TYR A 45 -1.04 4.83 22.85
CA TYR A 45 0.27 4.56 23.44
C TYR A 45 0.44 5.06 24.88
N GLU A 46 -0.53 5.79 25.45
CA GLU A 46 -0.42 6.35 26.81
C GLU A 46 -0.17 5.31 27.92
N ASN A 47 -0.68 4.09 27.73
CA ASN A 47 -0.43 2.97 28.64
C ASN A 47 0.68 2.03 28.16
N LEU A 48 1.32 2.32 27.04
CA LEU A 48 2.36 1.49 26.43
C LEU A 48 3.73 2.15 26.44
N VAL A 49 3.82 3.43 26.78
CA VAL A 49 5.09 4.16 26.90
C VAL A 49 5.20 4.75 28.30
N ASP A 50 6.28 4.41 29.00
CA ASP A 50 6.53 4.92 30.33
C ASP A 50 7.01 6.38 30.30
N GLY A 51 6.35 7.25 31.09
CA GLY A 51 6.72 8.65 31.21
C GLY A 51 6.16 9.55 30.11
N ASN A 52 6.81 10.71 29.92
CA ASN A 52 6.43 11.65 28.87
C ASN A 52 7.11 11.30 27.57
N PHE A 53 6.35 11.26 26.49
CA PHE A 53 6.86 11.04 25.15
C PHE A 53 6.17 11.95 24.12
N ASP A 54 6.88 12.25 23.04
CA ASP A 54 6.30 12.91 21.88
C ASP A 54 5.76 11.87 20.90
N PHE A 55 4.78 12.28 20.10
CA PHE A 55 4.10 11.40 19.16
C PHE A 55 4.00 12.05 17.76
N ILE A 56 4.32 11.26 16.76
CA ILE A 56 4.11 11.57 15.34
C ILE A 56 3.31 10.42 14.74
N GLY A 57 2.18 10.74 14.09
CA GLY A 57 1.33 9.74 13.46
C GLY A 57 0.19 10.37 12.67
N GLY A 58 -0.89 9.62 12.45
CA GLY A 58 -2.01 10.06 11.63
C GLY A 58 -1.59 10.14 10.15
N ASN A 59 -1.72 11.32 9.53
CA ASN A 59 -1.37 11.51 8.12
C ASN A 59 0.14 11.74 7.87
N LEU A 60 0.96 11.72 8.94
CA LEU A 60 2.41 11.88 8.86
C LEU A 60 3.08 10.50 8.85
N VAL A 61 3.46 10.01 7.68
CA VAL A 61 4.14 8.74 7.46
C VAL A 61 5.47 8.94 6.74
N ILE A 62 6.43 8.05 6.98
CA ILE A 62 7.73 8.08 6.30
C ILE A 62 7.56 7.49 4.90
N LEU A 63 7.81 8.29 3.89
CA LEU A 63 7.72 7.92 2.48
C LEU A 63 9.12 7.94 1.84
N ARG A 64 9.32 7.12 0.82
CA ARG A 64 10.48 7.25 -0.05
C ARG A 64 10.44 8.58 -0.80
N GLU A 65 11.60 9.17 -1.10
CA GLU A 65 11.72 10.49 -1.71
C GLU A 65 10.88 10.65 -3.00
N GLU A 66 10.81 9.62 -3.82
CA GLU A 66 10.03 9.64 -5.06
C GLU A 66 8.53 9.86 -4.86
N PHE A 67 7.99 9.60 -3.65
CA PHE A 67 6.57 9.78 -3.27
C PHE A 67 6.31 11.07 -2.47
N SER A 68 7.35 11.71 -1.96
CA SER A 68 7.25 12.96 -1.20
C SER A 68 7.22 14.22 -2.08
N LYS A 69 7.39 14.07 -3.40
CA LYS A 69 7.29 15.19 -4.34
C LYS A 69 5.83 15.46 -4.69
N GLU A 70 5.46 16.73 -4.77
CA GLU A 70 4.10 17.16 -5.09
C GLU A 70 3.67 16.71 -6.50
N ARG A 71 3.21 15.47 -6.61
CA ARG A 71 2.68 14.86 -7.82
C ARG A 71 1.25 14.42 -7.55
N THR A 72 0.40 14.63 -8.54
CA THR A 72 -1.02 14.29 -8.42
C THR A 72 -1.42 13.38 -9.55
N TRP A 73 -1.98 12.24 -9.20
CA TRP A 73 -2.62 11.35 -10.15
C TRP A 73 -3.76 12.03 -10.92
N LYS A 74 -3.87 11.71 -12.19
CA LYS A 74 -4.98 12.10 -13.07
C LYS A 74 -5.48 10.87 -13.80
N ALA A 75 -6.79 10.79 -14.01
CA ALA A 75 -7.38 9.71 -14.80
C ALA A 75 -6.86 9.75 -16.24
N HIS A 76 -6.39 8.61 -16.72
CA HIS A 76 -5.87 8.46 -18.09
C HIS A 76 -6.91 7.84 -19.02
N GLY A 77 -7.81 7.00 -18.49
CA GLY A 77 -8.79 6.22 -19.26
C GLY A 77 -8.12 5.22 -20.20
N SER A 78 -6.91 4.78 -19.85
CA SER A 78 -6.10 3.88 -20.67
C SER A 78 -6.34 2.40 -20.36
N GLY A 79 -7.07 2.09 -19.27
CA GLY A 79 -7.27 0.75 -18.76
C GLY A 79 -6.02 0.14 -18.14
N LYS A 80 -5.01 0.93 -17.77
CA LYS A 80 -3.78 0.43 -17.15
C LYS A 80 -3.96 0.12 -15.68
N VAL A 81 -3.61 -1.10 -15.30
CA VAL A 81 -3.63 -1.61 -13.93
C VAL A 81 -2.23 -1.99 -13.49
N LEU A 82 -1.80 -1.46 -12.34
CA LEU A 82 -0.54 -1.84 -11.70
C LEU A 82 -0.81 -2.81 -10.57
N ILE A 83 -0.04 -3.88 -10.50
CA ILE A 83 -0.09 -4.86 -9.40
C ILE A 83 1.24 -4.82 -8.66
N CYS A 84 1.22 -4.67 -7.32
CA CYS A 84 2.43 -4.77 -6.50
C CYS A 84 2.09 -5.29 -5.09
N MET A 85 2.52 -6.52 -4.80
CA MET A 85 2.29 -7.18 -3.50
C MET A 85 3.47 -7.07 -2.54
N GLY A 86 4.44 -6.20 -2.84
CA GLY A 86 5.66 -6.01 -2.07
C GLY A 86 6.86 -6.80 -2.60
N GLY A 87 8.00 -6.75 -1.88
CA GLY A 87 9.27 -7.25 -2.38
C GLY A 87 9.40 -8.77 -2.46
N ALA A 88 8.75 -9.52 -1.59
CA ALA A 88 8.87 -10.97 -1.50
C ALA A 88 7.63 -11.74 -1.96
N ASP A 89 6.44 -11.21 -1.73
CA ASP A 89 5.14 -11.86 -2.03
C ASP A 89 5.07 -13.36 -1.68
N PRO A 90 5.34 -13.76 -0.42
CA PRO A 90 5.56 -15.16 -0.04
C PRO A 90 4.32 -16.07 -0.19
N LYS A 91 3.15 -15.49 -0.44
CA LYS A 91 1.89 -16.21 -0.68
C LYS A 91 1.45 -16.18 -2.14
N SER A 92 2.34 -15.74 -3.06
CA SER A 92 2.10 -15.67 -4.49
C SER A 92 0.82 -14.92 -4.87
N TYR A 93 0.51 -13.85 -4.16
CA TYR A 93 -0.70 -13.07 -4.44
C TYR A 93 -0.67 -12.44 -5.83
N THR A 94 0.50 -11.99 -6.31
CA THR A 94 0.66 -11.48 -7.68
C THR A 94 0.24 -12.53 -8.72
N LYS A 95 0.69 -13.78 -8.56
CA LYS A 95 0.33 -14.90 -9.43
C LYS A 95 -1.17 -15.18 -9.37
N ARG A 96 -1.74 -15.30 -8.18
CA ARG A 96 -3.18 -15.53 -7.98
C ARG A 96 -4.06 -14.45 -8.59
N ILE A 97 -3.64 -13.19 -8.50
CA ILE A 97 -4.34 -12.05 -9.12
C ILE A 97 -4.30 -12.18 -10.64
N LEU A 98 -3.13 -12.42 -11.23
CA LEU A 98 -2.95 -12.56 -12.67
C LEU A 98 -3.75 -13.74 -13.23
N GLU A 99 -3.68 -14.92 -12.61
CA GLU A 99 -4.47 -16.10 -12.98
C GLU A 99 -5.98 -15.79 -12.98
N ASN A 100 -6.47 -15.10 -11.93
CA ASN A 100 -7.87 -14.73 -11.86
C ASN A 100 -8.27 -13.73 -12.96
N ILE A 101 -7.42 -12.75 -13.25
CA ILE A 101 -7.67 -11.77 -14.32
C ILE A 101 -7.71 -12.46 -15.68
N ILE A 102 -6.69 -13.26 -16.03
CA ILE A 102 -6.58 -13.94 -17.32
C ILE A 102 -7.78 -14.86 -17.52
N LEU A 103 -8.08 -15.73 -16.54
CA LEU A 103 -9.20 -16.67 -16.61
C LEU A 103 -10.56 -15.99 -16.81
N ASN A 104 -10.80 -14.88 -16.11
CA ASN A 104 -12.07 -14.18 -16.21
C ASN A 104 -12.16 -13.26 -17.44
N HIS A 105 -11.04 -12.70 -17.87
CA HIS A 105 -10.97 -11.95 -19.13
C HIS A 105 -11.34 -12.87 -20.32
N GLU A 106 -10.84 -14.09 -20.35
CA GLU A 106 -11.17 -15.08 -21.38
C GLU A 106 -12.67 -15.43 -21.43
N LYS A 107 -13.32 -15.46 -20.26
CA LYS A 107 -14.74 -15.84 -20.15
C LYS A 107 -15.72 -14.69 -20.41
N CYS A 108 -15.31 -13.46 -20.11
CA CYS A 108 -16.23 -12.31 -19.98
C CYS A 108 -15.91 -11.18 -20.96
N SER A 109 -14.84 -11.24 -21.76
CA SER A 109 -14.41 -10.11 -22.57
C SER A 109 -15.46 -9.73 -23.61
N SER A 110 -16.06 -8.56 -23.43
CA SER A 110 -16.58 -7.80 -24.56
C SER A 110 -15.39 -7.14 -25.28
N ALA A 111 -15.44 -6.96 -26.58
CA ALA A 111 -14.37 -6.34 -27.38
C ALA A 111 -14.04 -4.88 -26.96
N GLN A 112 -14.66 -4.37 -25.93
CA GLN A 112 -14.50 -3.00 -25.40
C GLN A 112 -13.65 -2.91 -24.14
N ASP A 113 -13.35 -4.03 -23.45
CA ASP A 113 -12.57 -4.03 -22.21
C ASP A 113 -11.07 -4.07 -22.49
N VAL A 114 -10.48 -2.92 -22.82
CA VAL A 114 -9.03 -2.80 -22.98
C VAL A 114 -8.41 -2.66 -21.61
N ILE A 115 -7.71 -3.72 -21.15
CA ILE A 115 -6.93 -3.71 -19.91
C ILE A 115 -5.48 -4.02 -20.24
N GLU A 116 -4.57 -3.22 -19.70
CA GLU A 116 -3.13 -3.46 -19.73
C GLU A 116 -2.64 -3.67 -18.28
N ILE A 117 -1.97 -4.78 -18.01
CA ILE A 117 -1.51 -5.14 -16.67
C ILE A 117 0.01 -4.98 -16.59
N ASN A 118 0.47 -4.21 -15.61
CA ASN A 118 1.87 -4.14 -15.22
C ASN A 118 2.01 -4.74 -13.82
N ALA A 119 2.71 -5.86 -13.67
CA ALA A 119 2.95 -6.49 -12.38
C ALA A 119 4.39 -6.26 -11.94
N ILE A 120 4.57 -5.55 -10.82
CA ILE A 120 5.87 -5.32 -10.19
C ILE A 120 6.18 -6.50 -9.27
N VAL A 121 7.38 -7.05 -9.43
CA VAL A 121 7.93 -8.10 -8.55
C VAL A 121 9.30 -7.66 -8.03
N GLY A 122 9.52 -7.87 -6.74
CA GLY A 122 10.80 -7.55 -6.10
C GLY A 122 11.84 -8.66 -6.26
N SER A 123 13.07 -8.37 -5.87
CA SER A 123 14.21 -9.30 -5.97
C SER A 123 14.06 -10.57 -5.12
N ALA A 124 13.21 -10.56 -4.10
CA ALA A 124 12.93 -11.71 -3.24
C ALA A 124 11.72 -12.55 -3.71
N CYS A 125 11.15 -12.25 -4.88
CA CYS A 125 10.04 -13.02 -5.45
C CYS A 125 10.55 -14.37 -5.99
N THR A 126 9.96 -15.47 -5.52
CA THR A 126 10.32 -16.83 -5.93
C THR A 126 9.60 -17.30 -7.20
N ASP A 127 8.50 -16.64 -7.57
CA ASP A 127 7.59 -17.07 -8.65
C ASP A 127 7.87 -16.36 -9.98
N TYR A 128 9.03 -15.74 -10.14
CA TYR A 128 9.31 -14.85 -11.29
C TYR A 128 9.17 -15.56 -12.65
N ASP A 129 9.68 -16.79 -12.77
CA ASP A 129 9.60 -17.53 -14.04
C ASP A 129 8.17 -17.97 -14.36
N ASP A 130 7.40 -18.36 -13.35
CA ASP A 130 5.98 -18.66 -13.50
C ASP A 130 5.19 -17.44 -13.96
N LEU A 131 5.46 -16.27 -13.35
CA LEU A 131 4.83 -15.00 -13.73
C LEU A 131 5.15 -14.59 -15.15
N LYS A 132 6.40 -14.77 -15.60
CA LYS A 132 6.78 -14.56 -17.00
C LYS A 132 6.00 -15.47 -17.95
N SER A 133 5.84 -16.73 -17.57
CA SER A 133 5.07 -17.69 -18.38
C SER A 133 3.60 -17.28 -18.50
N LEU A 134 2.99 -16.78 -17.42
CA LEU A 134 1.63 -16.25 -17.42
C LEU A 134 1.48 -14.99 -18.28
N ALA A 135 2.53 -14.18 -18.41
CA ALA A 135 2.51 -12.97 -19.21
C ALA A 135 2.47 -13.23 -20.73
N HIS A 136 2.85 -14.44 -21.17
CA HIS A 136 2.77 -14.85 -22.57
C HIS A 136 1.33 -15.29 -22.94
N THR A 137 0.42 -14.33 -23.00
CA THR A 137 -0.98 -14.54 -23.42
C THR A 137 -1.31 -13.60 -24.57
N ASP A 138 -1.96 -14.11 -25.63
CA ASP A 138 -2.37 -13.32 -26.79
C ASP A 138 -3.64 -12.48 -26.52
N LYS A 139 -4.29 -12.71 -25.37
CA LYS A 139 -5.60 -12.14 -25.07
C LYS A 139 -5.57 -10.90 -24.18
N LEU A 140 -4.49 -10.72 -23.43
CA LEU A 140 -4.33 -9.63 -22.46
C LEU A 140 -2.89 -9.15 -22.47
N LYS A 141 -2.68 -7.85 -22.54
CA LYS A 141 -1.33 -7.29 -22.44
C LYS A 141 -0.87 -7.30 -20.99
N VAL A 142 0.05 -8.21 -20.66
CA VAL A 142 0.66 -8.35 -19.33
C VAL A 142 2.16 -8.10 -19.44
N SER A 143 2.69 -7.27 -18.55
CA SER A 143 4.13 -7.00 -18.41
C SER A 143 4.59 -7.28 -16.99
N ILE A 144 5.64 -8.09 -16.82
CA ILE A 144 6.27 -8.34 -15.53
C ILE A 144 7.49 -7.43 -15.40
N LEU A 145 7.45 -6.53 -14.42
CA LEU A 145 8.48 -5.54 -14.16
C LEU A 145 9.30 -5.98 -12.93
N PHE A 146 10.53 -6.42 -13.19
CA PHE A 146 11.42 -6.90 -12.13
C PHE A 146 12.19 -5.75 -11.50
N ASN A 147 11.96 -5.52 -10.21
CA ASN A 147 12.65 -4.52 -9.37
C ASN A 147 12.82 -3.15 -10.05
N PRO A 148 11.74 -2.52 -10.57
CA PRO A 148 11.84 -1.24 -11.27
C PRO A 148 12.24 -0.11 -10.31
N GLU A 149 13.00 0.86 -10.81
CA GLU A 149 13.49 2.01 -10.01
C GLU A 149 12.42 3.10 -9.78
N ASN A 150 11.51 3.29 -10.74
CA ASN A 150 10.56 4.43 -10.75
C ASN A 150 9.12 3.99 -10.46
N ILE A 151 8.87 3.47 -9.26
CA ILE A 151 7.55 2.93 -8.89
C ILE A 151 6.49 4.05 -8.82
N SER A 152 6.85 5.23 -8.34
CA SER A 152 5.94 6.38 -8.28
C SER A 152 5.42 6.77 -9.67
N GLN A 153 6.28 6.75 -10.69
CA GLN A 153 5.89 7.05 -12.05
C GLN A 153 4.97 5.96 -12.64
N LEU A 154 5.27 4.68 -12.39
CA LEU A 154 4.42 3.57 -12.81
C LEU A 154 3.02 3.66 -12.19
N MET A 155 2.93 4.00 -10.90
CA MET A 155 1.66 4.25 -10.22
C MET A 155 0.90 5.41 -10.86
N LEU A 156 1.56 6.55 -11.09
CA LEU A 156 0.93 7.73 -11.68
C LEU A 156 0.45 7.51 -13.12
N GLN A 157 1.06 6.60 -13.87
CA GLN A 157 0.67 6.24 -15.24
C GLN A 157 -0.44 5.19 -15.31
N SER A 158 -0.85 4.65 -14.16
CA SER A 158 -1.90 3.64 -14.06
C SER A 158 -3.24 4.29 -13.70
N ASP A 159 -4.34 3.74 -14.20
CA ASP A 159 -5.69 4.17 -13.81
C ASP A 159 -6.09 3.58 -12.47
N LEU A 160 -5.57 2.38 -12.15
CA LEU A 160 -5.87 1.65 -10.92
C LEU A 160 -4.63 0.88 -10.45
N CYS A 161 -4.41 0.84 -9.15
CA CYS A 161 -3.39 -0.02 -8.54
C CYS A 161 -4.03 -1.14 -7.71
N ILE A 162 -3.39 -2.31 -7.67
CA ILE A 162 -3.73 -3.42 -6.77
C ILE A 162 -2.50 -3.63 -5.88
N LEU A 163 -2.63 -3.31 -4.58
CA LEU A 163 -1.48 -3.15 -3.70
C LEU A 163 -1.64 -3.94 -2.40
N SER A 164 -0.52 -4.39 -1.85
CA SER A 164 -0.48 -4.79 -0.44
C SER A 164 -0.68 -3.57 0.46
N CYS A 165 -1.40 -3.75 1.58
CA CYS A 165 -1.72 -2.68 2.53
C CYS A 165 -0.58 -2.40 3.53
N GLY A 166 0.68 -2.55 3.10
CA GLY A 166 1.89 -2.09 3.79
C GLY A 166 2.28 -0.68 3.32
N THR A 167 3.58 -0.41 3.17
CA THR A 167 4.09 0.90 2.73
C THR A 167 3.56 1.31 1.35
N MET A 168 3.36 0.34 0.43
CA MET A 168 2.87 0.61 -0.92
C MET A 168 1.53 1.34 -0.96
N ILE A 169 0.59 0.98 -0.07
CA ILE A 169 -0.72 1.65 -0.05
C ILE A 169 -0.61 3.09 0.50
N LEU A 170 0.32 3.35 1.44
CA LEU A 170 0.58 4.69 1.96
C LEU A 170 1.19 5.60 0.88
N GLU A 171 2.06 5.03 0.06
CA GLU A 171 2.65 5.69 -1.11
C GLU A 171 1.58 6.02 -2.17
N ALA A 172 0.65 5.10 -2.43
CA ALA A 172 -0.49 5.37 -3.30
C ALA A 172 -1.42 6.46 -2.73
N CYS A 173 -1.60 6.52 -1.40
CA CYS A 173 -2.33 7.59 -0.74
C CYS A 173 -1.68 8.96 -1.01
N ALA A 174 -0.37 9.08 -0.83
CA ALA A 174 0.37 10.33 -1.08
C ALA A 174 0.22 10.84 -2.52
N LEU A 175 0.23 9.94 -3.50
CA LEU A 175 0.02 10.26 -4.91
C LEU A 175 -1.46 10.44 -5.28
N GLY A 176 -2.39 9.93 -4.48
CA GLY A 176 -3.82 9.88 -4.78
C GLY A 176 -4.17 8.89 -5.90
N VAL A 177 -3.44 7.80 -6.06
CA VAL A 177 -3.70 6.78 -7.09
C VAL A 177 -4.80 5.84 -6.63
N PRO A 178 -5.94 5.72 -7.35
CA PRO A 178 -7.01 4.80 -7.00
C PRO A 178 -6.51 3.38 -6.79
N SER A 179 -6.93 2.72 -5.71
CA SER A 179 -6.33 1.45 -5.33
C SER A 179 -7.34 0.44 -4.79
N ILE A 180 -7.08 -0.83 -5.12
CA ILE A 180 -7.63 -2.01 -4.45
C ILE A 180 -6.54 -2.49 -3.49
N GLY A 181 -6.86 -2.60 -2.20
CA GLY A 181 -5.92 -3.02 -1.17
C GLY A 181 -6.09 -4.50 -0.81
N LEU A 182 -4.98 -5.19 -0.54
CA LEU A 182 -4.96 -6.53 0.03
C LEU A 182 -4.13 -6.54 1.33
N ALA A 183 -4.68 -7.04 2.42
CA ALA A 183 -3.92 -7.30 3.64
C ALA A 183 -3.19 -8.64 3.50
N VAL A 184 -1.92 -8.61 3.14
CA VAL A 184 -1.11 -9.83 2.89
C VAL A 184 -0.41 -10.34 4.17
N ALA A 185 -0.41 -9.54 5.24
CA ALA A 185 0.13 -9.85 6.56
C ALA A 185 -0.76 -9.27 7.67
N ASP A 186 -0.65 -9.83 8.88
CA ASP A 186 -1.53 -9.44 10.00
C ASP A 186 -1.39 -7.97 10.41
N ASN A 187 -0.17 -7.44 10.42
CA ASN A 187 0.11 -6.04 10.72
C ASN A 187 -0.52 -5.06 9.72
N GLN A 188 -0.90 -5.52 8.52
CA GLN A 188 -1.52 -4.68 7.50
C GLN A 188 -3.05 -4.58 7.64
N LYS A 189 -3.68 -5.49 8.38
CA LYS A 189 -5.15 -5.57 8.48
C LYS A 189 -5.77 -4.28 8.98
N SER A 190 -5.19 -3.70 10.00
CA SER A 190 -5.74 -2.50 10.63
C SER A 190 -5.71 -1.27 9.70
N THR A 191 -4.61 -1.04 8.99
CA THR A 191 -4.49 0.03 7.98
C THR A 191 -5.44 -0.22 6.82
N ALA A 192 -5.54 -1.47 6.33
CA ALA A 192 -6.44 -1.86 5.27
C ALA A 192 -7.92 -1.57 5.62
N GLU A 193 -8.36 -1.98 6.82
CA GLU A 193 -9.71 -1.73 7.30
C GLU A 193 -10.00 -0.23 7.49
N PHE A 194 -9.05 0.52 8.03
CA PHE A 194 -9.19 1.97 8.20
C PHE A 194 -9.41 2.67 6.86
N LEU A 195 -8.58 2.38 5.86
CA LEU A 195 -8.69 2.95 4.51
C LEU A 195 -9.98 2.51 3.81
N ALA A 196 -10.40 1.26 3.98
CA ALA A 196 -11.65 0.76 3.40
C ALA A 196 -12.88 1.42 4.02
N ARG A 197 -12.93 1.54 5.36
CA ARG A 197 -14.04 2.22 6.07
C ARG A 197 -14.16 3.70 5.71
N SER A 198 -13.04 4.37 5.45
CA SER A 198 -13.04 5.75 4.95
C SER A 198 -13.52 5.85 3.50
N GLY A 199 -13.61 4.72 2.80
CA GLY A 199 -13.93 4.61 1.38
C GLY A 199 -12.81 5.16 0.48
N ALA A 200 -11.56 5.15 0.99
CA ALA A 200 -10.38 5.55 0.22
C ALA A 200 -9.90 4.43 -0.70
N ILE A 201 -10.10 3.17 -0.32
CA ILE A 201 -9.77 1.99 -1.13
C ILE A 201 -10.94 1.02 -1.17
N GLU A 202 -10.91 0.11 -2.15
CA GLU A 202 -11.64 -1.16 -2.10
C GLU A 202 -10.73 -2.20 -1.45
N LEU A 203 -11.21 -2.86 -0.39
CA LEU A 203 -10.47 -3.95 0.25
C LEU A 203 -10.87 -5.28 -0.38
N TYR A 204 -9.88 -6.04 -0.85
CA TYR A 204 -10.10 -7.36 -1.45
C TYR A 204 -9.49 -8.47 -0.59
N ASP A 205 -10.25 -9.55 -0.38
CA ASP A 205 -9.81 -10.74 0.35
C ASP A 205 -10.07 -12.01 -0.47
N PHE A 206 -9.01 -12.69 -0.86
CA PHE A 206 -9.08 -13.96 -1.59
C PHE A 206 -9.72 -15.11 -0.81
N ASN A 207 -9.76 -15.02 0.52
CA ASN A 207 -10.30 -16.09 1.37
C ASN A 207 -11.82 -15.92 1.59
N ASN A 208 -12.39 -14.83 1.13
CA ASN A 208 -13.81 -14.58 1.28
C ASN A 208 -14.55 -14.91 -0.02
N GLU A 209 -15.21 -16.07 -0.07
CA GLU A 209 -15.98 -16.57 -1.23
C GLU A 209 -17.13 -15.64 -1.68
N LYS A 210 -17.54 -14.69 -0.82
CA LYS A 210 -18.57 -13.70 -1.16
C LYS A 210 -18.05 -12.56 -2.04
N PHE A 211 -16.73 -12.40 -2.15
CA PHE A 211 -16.17 -11.39 -3.03
C PHE A 211 -16.35 -11.77 -4.50
N LEU A 212 -16.74 -10.80 -5.30
CA LEU A 212 -16.70 -10.90 -6.75
C LEU A 212 -15.25 -11.23 -7.19
N SER A 213 -15.10 -11.84 -8.37
CA SER A 213 -13.76 -12.00 -8.93
C SER A 213 -13.06 -10.64 -8.98
N ILE A 214 -11.76 -10.60 -8.66
CA ILE A 214 -10.99 -9.33 -8.68
C ILE A 214 -11.06 -8.66 -10.07
N TYR A 215 -11.17 -9.44 -11.12
CA TYR A 215 -11.39 -8.96 -12.49
C TYR A 215 -12.65 -8.08 -12.61
N LYS A 216 -13.77 -8.52 -12.03
CA LYS A 216 -15.02 -7.73 -12.03
C LYS A 216 -14.88 -6.44 -11.23
N VAL A 217 -14.15 -6.46 -10.12
CA VAL A 217 -13.87 -5.26 -9.32
C VAL A 217 -13.03 -4.28 -10.14
N ILE A 218 -12.01 -4.76 -10.86
CA ILE A 218 -11.19 -3.94 -11.75
C ILE A 218 -12.06 -3.27 -12.83
N LEU A 219 -12.92 -4.04 -13.51
CA LEU A 219 -13.79 -3.49 -14.55
C LEU A 219 -14.75 -2.43 -14.01
N ASP A 220 -15.31 -2.63 -12.81
CA ASP A 220 -16.18 -1.65 -12.18
C ASP A 220 -15.46 -0.33 -11.86
N PHE A 221 -14.17 -0.38 -11.50
CA PHE A 221 -13.36 0.82 -11.33
C PHE A 221 -13.04 1.51 -12.66
N ILE A 222 -12.51 0.76 -13.64
CA ILE A 222 -12.04 1.31 -14.92
C ILE A 222 -13.19 1.92 -15.71
N ASN A 223 -14.36 1.27 -15.70
CA ASN A 223 -15.55 1.73 -16.42
C ASN A 223 -16.31 2.84 -15.65
N ASN A 224 -15.83 3.25 -14.47
CA ASN A 224 -16.46 4.30 -13.66
C ASN A 224 -15.48 5.44 -13.29
N PRO A 225 -15.26 6.42 -14.18
CA PRO A 225 -14.36 7.55 -13.93
C PRO A 225 -14.71 8.38 -12.68
N LYS A 226 -16.01 8.43 -12.32
CA LYS A 226 -16.45 9.11 -11.09
C LYS A 226 -15.98 8.38 -9.85
N ARG A 227 -16.01 7.04 -9.85
CA ARG A 227 -15.49 6.22 -8.76
C ARG A 227 -13.99 6.39 -8.60
N LEU A 228 -13.21 6.33 -9.69
CA LEU A 228 -11.77 6.60 -9.70
C LEU A 228 -11.46 7.98 -9.11
N SER A 229 -12.14 9.04 -9.57
CA SER A 229 -11.93 10.40 -9.08
C SER A 229 -12.28 10.55 -7.59
N LEU A 230 -13.34 9.91 -7.11
CA LEU A 230 -13.71 9.96 -5.69
C LEU A 230 -12.70 9.24 -4.81
N CYS A 231 -12.25 8.05 -5.24
CA CYS A 231 -11.21 7.28 -4.58
C CYS A 231 -9.92 8.12 -4.47
N SER A 232 -9.45 8.69 -5.57
CA SER A 232 -8.27 9.55 -5.62
C SER A 232 -8.34 10.73 -4.64
N LYS A 233 -9.47 11.44 -4.61
CA LYS A 233 -9.67 12.57 -3.67
C LYS A 233 -9.58 12.13 -2.21
N LYS A 234 -10.18 10.98 -1.86
CA LYS A 234 -10.12 10.45 -0.51
C LYS A 234 -8.71 10.01 -0.11
N LEU A 235 -8.01 9.28 -1.00
CA LEU A 235 -6.64 8.84 -0.77
C LEU A 235 -5.72 10.02 -0.43
N LYS A 236 -5.82 11.12 -1.16
CA LYS A 236 -5.03 12.34 -0.91
C LYS A 236 -5.25 12.99 0.45
N THR A 237 -6.34 12.70 1.13
CA THR A 237 -6.58 13.20 2.49
C THR A 237 -5.97 12.30 3.57
N MET A 238 -5.52 11.10 3.22
CA MET A 238 -5.02 10.10 4.18
C MET A 238 -3.56 10.33 4.57
N VAL A 239 -2.73 10.77 3.61
CA VAL A 239 -1.28 10.96 3.82
C VAL A 239 -0.88 12.32 3.30
N SER A 240 -0.08 13.07 4.09
CA SER A 240 0.50 14.34 3.65
C SER A 240 1.66 14.10 2.69
N SER A 241 1.72 14.85 1.60
CA SER A 241 2.82 14.76 0.61
C SER A 241 4.16 15.22 1.17
N ASP A 242 4.14 16.07 2.20
CA ASP A 242 5.31 16.62 2.90
C ASP A 242 5.59 15.91 4.25
N ALA A 243 4.90 14.79 4.52
CA ALA A 243 4.99 14.05 5.77
C ALA A 243 6.43 13.75 6.18
N THR A 244 7.23 13.23 5.26
CA THR A 244 8.64 12.88 5.54
C THR A 244 9.48 14.10 5.91
N GLU A 245 9.25 15.24 5.25
CA GLU A 245 9.96 16.50 5.56
C GLU A 245 9.56 17.03 6.94
N ILE A 246 8.27 16.99 7.28
CA ILE A 246 7.77 17.38 8.59
C ILE A 246 8.38 16.50 9.69
N ILE A 247 8.40 15.18 9.48
CA ILE A 247 9.01 14.23 10.40
C ILE A 247 10.49 14.54 10.57
N ALA A 248 11.24 14.71 9.46
CA ALA A 248 12.67 15.01 9.49
C ALA A 248 12.99 16.30 10.25
N ARG A 249 12.21 17.38 10.06
CA ARG A 249 12.35 18.63 10.82
C ARG A 249 12.17 18.39 12.31
N ARG A 250 11.12 17.69 12.71
CA ARG A 250 10.88 17.36 14.13
C ARG A 250 12.00 16.51 14.73
N LEU A 251 12.59 15.60 13.97
CA LEU A 251 13.73 14.80 14.42
C LEU A 251 14.99 15.67 14.65
N CYS A 252 15.17 16.76 13.92
CA CYS A 252 16.29 17.69 14.11
C CYS A 252 16.11 18.60 15.35
N GLU A 253 14.89 18.74 15.86
CA GLU A 253 14.57 19.50 17.07
C GLU A 253 14.67 18.66 18.35
N PHE A 254 14.82 17.34 18.20
CA PHE A 254 14.83 16.32 19.25
C PHE A 254 16.24 15.91 19.67
#